data_935679b6d981e0a905dfc10579389816
#
_entry.id   935679b6d981e0a905dfc10579389816
#
_cell.length_a   1.000
_cell.length_b   1.000
_cell.length_c   1.000
_cell.angle_alpha   90.00
_cell.angle_beta   90.00
_cell.angle_gamma   90.00
#
_symmetry.space_group_name_H-M   'P 1'
#
loop_
_entity.id
_entity.type
_entity.pdbx_description
1 polymer ?
#
loop_
_entity_poly.entity_id
_entity_poly.type
_entity_poly.pdbx_seq_one_letter_code
_entity_poly.pdbx_strand_id
1 'polypeptide(L)'
;MTRRRIVPVMVYGVLAFASLVAAQSGRTLDDRAMRAYLERVHGQSGMMNVPKIDGEFLHDYILKHNYRRGLEIGTSNGYSAIWMGLALRRTGGTLVTLEIDTRRADLAEENFKNAGLTEFIELRRGDALKLIPDIKGPFDFVFIDAWKEDYITYLNLVLPKVRSGGAIIAHNVLSHSAELKEFVRTVQNHPELETHIDRRSFAGMTVSRKR
;
A
#
# COMPACT_ATOMS: atom_id res chain seq x y z
N MET A 1 69.24 -14.34 -45.62
CA MET A 1 67.91 -14.89 -45.91
C MET A 1 67.23 -15.24 -44.59
N THR A 2 66.47 -14.33 -44.05
CA THR A 2 65.84 -14.46 -42.72
C THR A 2 64.33 -14.54 -42.90
N ARG A 3 63.77 -15.72 -42.70
CA ARG A 3 62.34 -16.00 -42.77
C ARG A 3 61.65 -15.45 -41.51
N ARG A 4 60.79 -14.44 -41.63
CA ARG A 4 59.87 -13.98 -40.61
C ARG A 4 58.73 -15.00 -40.48
N ARG A 5 58.57 -15.55 -39.29
CA ARG A 5 57.40 -16.35 -38.92
C ARG A 5 56.25 -15.41 -38.56
N ILE A 6 55.14 -15.49 -39.28
CA ILE A 6 53.86 -14.81 -38.97
C ILE A 6 53.17 -15.70 -37.92
N VAL A 7 52.93 -15.13 -36.76
CA VAL A 7 52.10 -15.73 -35.70
C VAL A 7 50.66 -15.28 -35.92
N PRO A 8 49.69 -16.16 -36.05
CA PRO A 8 48.29 -15.74 -36.16
C PRO A 8 47.78 -15.26 -34.79
N VAL A 9 47.28 -14.05 -34.76
CA VAL A 9 46.54 -13.47 -33.62
C VAL A 9 45.16 -14.15 -33.59
N MET A 10 44.98 -15.00 -32.60
CA MET A 10 43.65 -15.56 -32.29
C MET A 10 42.80 -14.47 -31.66
N VAL A 11 41.82 -13.98 -32.42
CA VAL A 11 40.77 -13.09 -31.90
C VAL A 11 39.77 -13.97 -31.11
N TYR A 12 39.87 -13.91 -29.81
CA TYR A 12 38.81 -14.47 -28.94
C TYR A 12 37.57 -13.59 -29.03
N GLY A 13 36.59 -14.05 -29.79
CA GLY A 13 35.26 -13.48 -29.79
C GLY A 13 34.63 -13.71 -28.41
N VAL A 14 34.50 -12.61 -27.63
CA VAL A 14 33.69 -12.60 -26.42
C VAL A 14 32.23 -12.69 -26.87
N LEU A 15 31.65 -13.89 -26.87
CA LEU A 15 30.22 -14.10 -26.96
C LEU A 15 29.62 -13.59 -25.65
N ALA A 16 29.13 -12.34 -25.67
CA ALA A 16 28.26 -11.82 -24.64
C ALA A 16 26.97 -12.67 -24.66
N PHE A 17 26.85 -13.59 -23.74
CA PHE A 17 25.58 -14.18 -23.36
C PHE A 17 24.73 -13.08 -22.75
N ALA A 18 23.97 -12.37 -23.59
CA ALA A 18 22.84 -11.60 -23.13
C ALA A 18 21.83 -12.60 -22.57
N SER A 19 21.86 -12.78 -21.26
CA SER A 19 20.82 -13.50 -20.54
C SER A 19 19.52 -12.75 -20.78
N LEU A 20 18.70 -13.26 -21.69
CA LEU A 20 17.31 -12.86 -21.89
C LEU A 20 16.56 -13.35 -20.65
N VAL A 21 16.64 -12.61 -19.55
CA VAL A 21 15.68 -12.72 -18.47
C VAL A 21 14.36 -12.28 -19.09
N ALA A 22 13.60 -13.25 -19.56
CA ALA A 22 12.20 -13.06 -19.92
C ALA A 22 11.51 -12.62 -18.62
N ALA A 23 11.43 -11.31 -18.42
CA ALA A 23 10.51 -10.73 -17.47
C ALA A 23 9.13 -11.25 -17.90
N GLN A 24 8.59 -12.19 -17.15
CA GLN A 24 7.15 -12.42 -17.10
C GLN A 24 6.56 -11.16 -16.46
N SER A 25 6.51 -10.09 -17.25
CA SER A 25 5.74 -8.90 -16.94
C SER A 25 4.29 -9.36 -16.90
N GLY A 26 3.79 -9.60 -15.69
CA GLY A 26 2.36 -9.70 -15.48
C GLY A 26 1.73 -8.54 -16.24
N ARG A 27 0.85 -8.83 -17.19
CA ARG A 27 0.17 -7.81 -18.00
C ARG A 27 -0.50 -6.84 -17.04
N THR A 28 0.09 -5.68 -16.83
CA THR A 28 -0.58 -4.60 -16.11
C THR A 28 -1.80 -4.20 -16.93
N LEU A 29 -2.97 -4.16 -16.30
CA LEU A 29 -4.18 -3.67 -16.94
C LEU A 29 -3.95 -2.22 -17.37
N ASP A 30 -4.45 -1.86 -18.57
CA ASP A 30 -4.49 -0.46 -18.94
C ASP A 30 -5.46 0.34 -18.02
N ASP A 31 -5.41 1.66 -18.06
CA ASP A 31 -6.19 2.51 -17.14
C ASP A 31 -7.71 2.26 -17.21
N ARG A 32 -8.24 1.94 -18.39
CA ARG A 32 -9.66 1.63 -18.58
C ARG A 32 -10.01 0.27 -17.97
N ALA A 33 -9.21 -0.74 -18.27
CA ALA A 33 -9.39 -2.08 -17.73
C ALA A 33 -9.20 -2.08 -16.20
N MET A 34 -8.27 -1.28 -15.67
CA MET A 34 -8.06 -1.13 -14.23
C MET A 34 -9.27 -0.49 -13.55
N ARG A 35 -9.86 0.55 -14.13
CA ARG A 35 -11.09 1.16 -13.58
C ARG A 35 -12.24 0.18 -13.52
N ALA A 36 -12.47 -0.57 -14.60
CA ALA A 36 -13.50 -1.61 -14.65
C ALA A 36 -13.20 -2.74 -13.63
N TYR A 37 -11.93 -3.05 -13.42
CA TYR A 37 -11.51 -4.02 -12.42
C TYR A 37 -11.81 -3.53 -10.99
N LEU A 38 -11.47 -2.30 -10.68
CA LEU A 38 -11.75 -1.68 -9.38
C LEU A 38 -13.26 -1.64 -9.08
N GLU A 39 -14.10 -1.35 -10.05
CA GLU A 39 -15.55 -1.38 -9.87
C GLU A 39 -16.07 -2.81 -9.59
N ARG A 40 -15.51 -3.81 -10.23
CA ARG A 40 -15.83 -5.22 -9.96
C ARG A 40 -15.39 -5.64 -8.56
N VAL A 41 -14.18 -5.27 -8.13
CA VAL A 41 -13.68 -5.58 -6.76
C VAL A 41 -14.53 -4.85 -5.71
N HIS A 42 -14.90 -3.60 -5.96
CA HIS A 42 -15.79 -2.84 -5.07
C HIS A 42 -17.15 -3.50 -4.91
N GLY A 43 -17.71 -4.06 -5.99
CA GLY A 43 -19.01 -4.73 -6.01
C GLY A 43 -19.01 -6.17 -5.49
N GLN A 44 -17.90 -6.72 -5.01
CA GLN A 44 -17.85 -8.06 -4.45
C GLN A 44 -18.74 -8.17 -3.20
N SER A 45 -19.65 -9.14 -3.20
CA SER A 45 -20.66 -9.30 -2.17
C SER A 45 -20.05 -9.61 -0.80
N GLY A 46 -20.61 -9.03 0.25
CA GLY A 46 -20.21 -9.28 1.65
C GLY A 46 -18.92 -8.56 2.06
N MET A 47 -18.39 -7.68 1.21
CA MET A 47 -17.20 -6.88 1.53
C MET A 47 -17.59 -5.46 1.97
N MET A 48 -16.85 -4.94 2.95
CA MET A 48 -16.98 -3.56 3.43
C MET A 48 -15.86 -2.72 2.84
N ASN A 49 -16.06 -2.28 1.61
CA ASN A 49 -15.06 -1.48 0.91
C ASN A 49 -15.20 0.01 1.23
N VAL A 50 -14.09 0.72 1.23
CA VAL A 50 -14.11 2.18 1.28
C VAL A 50 -14.90 2.74 0.09
N PRO A 51 -15.60 3.87 0.21
CA PRO A 51 -16.17 4.58 -0.93
C PRO A 51 -15.09 4.85 -2.00
N LYS A 52 -15.48 4.79 -3.28
CA LYS A 52 -14.54 5.02 -4.40
C LYS A 52 -13.77 6.33 -4.24
N ILE A 53 -14.43 7.39 -3.83
CA ILE A 53 -13.81 8.71 -3.63
C ILE A 53 -12.71 8.69 -2.54
N ASP A 54 -12.81 7.80 -1.55
CA ASP A 54 -11.80 7.63 -0.51
C ASP A 54 -10.60 6.83 -1.05
N GLY A 55 -10.86 5.81 -1.88
CA GLY A 55 -9.79 5.11 -2.61
C GLY A 55 -9.00 6.04 -3.55
N GLU A 56 -9.71 6.87 -4.32
CA GLU A 56 -9.10 7.91 -5.17
C GLU A 56 -8.27 8.90 -4.34
N PHE A 57 -8.78 9.30 -3.18
CA PHE A 57 -8.03 10.18 -2.27
C PHE A 57 -6.72 9.53 -1.80
N LEU A 58 -6.76 8.27 -1.35
CA LEU A 58 -5.56 7.56 -0.90
C LEU A 58 -4.50 7.49 -2.01
N HIS A 59 -4.93 7.15 -3.23
CA HIS A 59 -4.07 7.13 -4.41
C HIS A 59 -3.41 8.50 -4.66
N ASP A 60 -4.23 9.56 -4.75
CA ASP A 60 -3.74 10.90 -5.09
C ASP A 60 -2.89 11.50 -3.96
N TYR A 61 -3.21 11.20 -2.70
CA TYR A 61 -2.44 11.61 -1.55
C TYR A 61 -1.03 11.02 -1.56
N ILE A 62 -0.90 9.72 -1.88
CA ILE A 62 0.39 9.04 -2.03
C ILE A 62 1.22 9.68 -3.15
N LEU A 63 0.62 9.93 -4.32
CA LEU A 63 1.30 10.57 -5.45
C LEU A 63 1.76 11.99 -5.11
N LYS A 64 0.86 12.80 -4.53
CA LYS A 64 1.14 14.20 -4.16
C LYS A 64 2.34 14.32 -3.22
N HIS A 65 2.48 13.41 -2.28
CA HIS A 65 3.55 13.42 -1.29
C HIS A 65 4.77 12.57 -1.67
N ASN A 66 4.71 11.91 -2.85
CA ASN A 66 5.74 10.97 -3.33
C ASN A 66 6.09 9.90 -2.29
N TYR A 67 5.07 9.36 -1.62
CA TYR A 67 5.24 8.32 -0.60
C TYR A 67 5.62 7.00 -1.27
N ARG A 68 6.51 6.23 -0.60
CA ARG A 68 7.05 4.98 -1.12
C ARG A 68 6.85 3.78 -0.20
N ARG A 69 6.59 4.00 1.09
CA ARG A 69 6.43 2.90 2.03
C ARG A 69 5.17 3.09 2.86
N GLY A 70 4.18 2.23 2.61
CA GLY A 70 2.90 2.24 3.28
C GLY A 70 2.67 1.03 4.18
N LEU A 71 1.80 1.22 5.18
CA LEU A 71 1.20 0.15 5.97
C LEU A 71 -0.32 0.33 5.94
N GLU A 72 -1.05 -0.74 5.73
CA GLU A 72 -2.50 -0.78 5.87
C GLU A 72 -2.90 -1.77 6.96
N ILE A 73 -3.84 -1.39 7.79
CA ILE A 73 -4.44 -2.22 8.83
C ILE A 73 -5.90 -2.46 8.46
N GLY A 74 -6.22 -3.69 8.03
CA GLY A 74 -7.53 -4.07 7.50
C GLY A 74 -7.55 -4.09 5.97
N THR A 75 -7.19 -5.22 5.37
CA THR A 75 -7.13 -5.41 3.93
C THR A 75 -8.50 -5.66 3.30
N SER A 76 -9.38 -6.41 4.00
CA SER A 76 -10.62 -6.94 3.43
C SER A 76 -10.34 -7.70 2.11
N ASN A 77 -11.06 -7.40 1.02
CA ASN A 77 -10.81 -7.97 -0.31
C ASN A 77 -9.71 -7.24 -1.10
N GLY A 78 -9.00 -6.28 -0.50
CA GLY A 78 -7.89 -5.56 -1.09
C GLY A 78 -8.25 -4.33 -1.92
N TYR A 79 -9.49 -3.82 -1.86
CA TYR A 79 -9.92 -2.70 -2.68
C TYR A 79 -9.10 -1.41 -2.42
N SER A 80 -8.96 -0.99 -1.17
CA SER A 80 -8.13 0.15 -0.76
C SER A 80 -6.65 -0.08 -1.06
N ALA A 81 -6.17 -1.31 -0.78
CA ALA A 81 -4.80 -1.71 -1.07
C ALA A 81 -4.46 -1.59 -2.57
N ILE A 82 -5.40 -1.93 -3.48
CA ILE A 82 -5.21 -1.76 -4.93
C ILE A 82 -5.06 -0.28 -5.28
N TRP A 83 -5.91 0.61 -4.77
CA TRP A 83 -5.76 2.06 -4.98
C TRP A 83 -4.38 2.56 -4.53
N MET A 84 -3.96 2.19 -3.33
CA MET A 84 -2.65 2.57 -2.79
C MET A 84 -1.49 1.93 -3.56
N GLY A 85 -1.62 0.64 -3.93
CA GLY A 85 -0.64 -0.09 -4.71
C GLY A 85 -0.41 0.49 -6.12
N LEU A 86 -1.47 0.98 -6.78
CA LEU A 86 -1.36 1.70 -8.06
C LEU A 86 -0.52 2.98 -7.93
N ALA A 87 -0.72 3.74 -6.87
CA ALA A 87 0.08 4.93 -6.60
C ALA A 87 1.53 4.57 -6.25
N LEU A 88 1.72 3.59 -5.39
CA LEU A 88 3.06 3.14 -4.97
C LEU A 88 3.86 2.57 -6.14
N ARG A 89 3.23 1.84 -7.06
CA ARG A 89 3.88 1.42 -8.31
C ARG A 89 4.45 2.61 -9.09
N ARG A 90 3.73 3.74 -9.13
CA ARG A 90 4.19 4.96 -9.81
C ARG A 90 5.30 5.71 -9.06
N THR A 91 5.29 5.65 -7.73
CA THR A 91 6.36 6.27 -6.91
C THR A 91 7.57 5.36 -6.69
N GLY A 92 7.51 4.10 -7.13
CA GLY A 92 8.55 3.09 -6.90
C GLY A 92 8.58 2.59 -5.46
N GLY A 93 7.41 2.50 -4.82
CA GLY A 93 7.25 2.09 -3.44
C GLY A 93 6.48 0.78 -3.27
N THR A 94 6.21 0.41 -2.00
CA THR A 94 5.50 -0.81 -1.61
C THR A 94 4.55 -0.57 -0.45
N LEU A 95 3.51 -1.41 -0.37
CA LEU A 95 2.53 -1.47 0.72
C LEU A 95 2.68 -2.80 1.47
N VAL A 96 2.70 -2.75 2.79
CA VAL A 96 2.38 -3.91 3.62
C VAL A 96 0.94 -3.77 4.06
N THR A 97 0.11 -4.81 3.89
CA THR A 97 -1.29 -4.80 4.32
C THR A 97 -1.60 -6.01 5.21
N LEU A 98 -2.42 -5.81 6.24
CA LEU A 98 -2.67 -6.79 7.28
C LEU A 98 -4.14 -7.22 7.27
N GLU A 99 -4.40 -8.54 7.23
CA GLU A 99 -5.74 -9.12 7.28
C GLU A 99 -5.80 -10.33 8.23
N ILE A 100 -6.76 -10.31 9.13
CA ILE A 100 -6.95 -11.38 10.10
C ILE A 100 -7.84 -12.52 9.58
N ASP A 101 -8.80 -12.21 8.71
CA ASP A 101 -9.69 -13.20 8.11
C ASP A 101 -9.02 -13.87 6.91
N THR A 102 -8.81 -15.18 7.02
CA THR A 102 -8.11 -15.96 5.98
C THR A 102 -8.83 -15.92 4.64
N ARG A 103 -10.16 -15.95 4.60
CA ARG A 103 -10.94 -15.96 3.35
C ARG A 103 -10.86 -14.59 2.66
N ARG A 104 -10.90 -13.51 3.43
CA ARG A 104 -10.68 -12.14 2.89
C ARG A 104 -9.27 -11.99 2.37
N ALA A 105 -8.29 -12.49 3.10
CA ALA A 105 -6.88 -12.47 2.68
C ALA A 105 -6.67 -13.27 1.38
N ASP A 106 -7.29 -14.45 1.22
CA ASP A 106 -7.22 -15.25 -0.02
C ASP A 106 -7.79 -14.46 -1.21
N LEU A 107 -8.95 -13.82 -1.00
CA LEU A 107 -9.60 -13.00 -2.02
C LEU A 107 -8.75 -11.76 -2.38
N ALA A 108 -8.16 -11.11 -1.38
CA ALA A 108 -7.27 -9.97 -1.59
C ALA A 108 -6.04 -10.36 -2.42
N GLU A 109 -5.41 -11.49 -2.10
CA GLU A 109 -4.24 -11.99 -2.83
C GLU A 109 -4.56 -12.29 -4.30
N GLU A 110 -5.73 -12.92 -4.56
CA GLU A 110 -6.23 -13.11 -5.92
C GLU A 110 -6.46 -11.77 -6.62
N ASN A 111 -7.08 -10.80 -5.94
CA ASN A 111 -7.32 -9.48 -6.48
C ASN A 111 -6.01 -8.73 -6.78
N PHE A 112 -4.98 -8.82 -5.95
CA PHE A 112 -3.67 -8.23 -6.20
C PHE A 112 -2.98 -8.84 -7.43
N LYS A 113 -3.08 -10.17 -7.58
CA LYS A 113 -2.56 -10.89 -8.75
C LYS A 113 -3.26 -10.43 -10.03
N ASN A 114 -4.59 -10.36 -10.01
CA ASN A 114 -5.38 -9.93 -11.17
C ASN A 114 -5.16 -8.45 -11.52
N ALA A 115 -4.84 -7.61 -10.54
CA ALA A 115 -4.46 -6.21 -10.74
C ALA A 115 -3.00 -6.02 -11.20
N GLY A 116 -2.16 -7.08 -11.19
CA GLY A 116 -0.73 -6.99 -11.50
C GLY A 116 0.04 -6.18 -10.46
N LEU A 117 -0.30 -6.33 -9.17
CA LEU A 117 0.27 -5.55 -8.06
C LEU A 117 1.01 -6.40 -7.01
N THR A 118 1.23 -7.68 -7.26
CA THR A 118 1.90 -8.59 -6.32
C THR A 118 3.33 -8.19 -5.94
N GLU A 119 4.02 -7.44 -6.81
CA GLU A 119 5.37 -6.91 -6.51
C GLU A 119 5.33 -5.64 -5.66
N PHE A 120 4.17 -4.99 -5.55
CA PHE A 120 3.98 -3.71 -4.85
C PHE A 120 3.20 -3.83 -3.55
N ILE A 121 2.51 -4.96 -3.32
CA ILE A 121 1.66 -5.20 -2.14
C ILE A 121 2.07 -6.51 -1.49
N GLU A 122 2.56 -6.42 -0.26
CA GLU A 122 2.85 -7.56 0.61
C GLU A 122 1.66 -7.76 1.57
N LEU A 123 0.94 -8.87 1.43
CA LEU A 123 -0.13 -9.24 2.36
C LEU A 123 0.44 -10.06 3.51
N ARG A 124 0.17 -9.65 4.74
CA ARG A 124 0.44 -10.42 5.96
C ARG A 124 -0.84 -10.84 6.63
N ARG A 125 -0.96 -12.13 6.89
CA ARG A 125 -2.14 -12.75 7.48
C ARG A 125 -2.00 -12.82 9.00
N GLY A 126 -2.98 -12.31 9.72
CA GLY A 126 -3.03 -12.39 11.18
C GLY A 126 -3.51 -11.11 11.86
N ASP A 127 -3.52 -11.17 13.17
CA ASP A 127 -3.91 -10.08 14.05
C ASP A 127 -2.90 -8.93 13.97
N ALA A 128 -3.38 -7.75 13.56
CA ALA A 128 -2.55 -6.56 13.38
C ALA A 128 -1.85 -6.14 14.69
N LEU A 129 -2.49 -6.31 15.84
CA LEU A 129 -1.89 -6.00 17.15
C LEU A 129 -0.64 -6.85 17.43
N LYS A 130 -0.60 -8.07 16.88
CA LYS A 130 0.55 -8.98 17.00
C LYS A 130 1.58 -8.77 15.90
N LEU A 131 1.15 -8.39 14.70
CA LEU A 131 2.05 -8.25 13.56
C LEU A 131 2.79 -6.92 13.54
N ILE A 132 2.14 -5.80 13.90
CA ILE A 132 2.73 -4.45 13.83
C ILE A 132 4.04 -4.32 14.62
N PRO A 133 4.20 -4.88 15.84
CA PRO A 133 5.47 -4.79 16.57
C PRO A 133 6.68 -5.25 15.77
N ASP A 134 6.55 -6.34 15.00
CA ASP A 134 7.64 -6.96 14.24
C ASP A 134 7.87 -6.31 12.86
N ILE A 135 6.94 -5.48 12.39
CA ILE A 135 7.09 -4.79 11.10
C ILE A 135 7.97 -3.55 11.28
N LYS A 136 9.12 -3.54 10.60
CA LYS A 136 10.08 -2.43 10.70
C LYS A 136 9.60 -1.22 9.89
N GLY A 137 9.64 -0.03 10.52
CA GLY A 137 9.53 1.26 9.83
C GLY A 137 10.87 1.69 9.19
N PRO A 138 11.04 2.96 8.79
CA PRO A 138 9.99 3.96 8.87
C PRO A 138 8.96 3.83 7.72
N PHE A 139 7.71 4.23 8.00
CA PHE A 139 6.65 4.35 7.01
C PHE A 139 6.48 5.80 6.58
N ASP A 140 6.14 6.01 5.31
CA ASP A 140 5.70 7.29 4.78
C ASP A 140 4.25 7.56 5.14
N PHE A 141 3.41 6.51 5.10
CA PHE A 141 2.03 6.61 5.54
C PHE A 141 1.53 5.30 6.15
N VAL A 142 0.50 5.43 6.97
CA VAL A 142 -0.28 4.32 7.52
C VAL A 142 -1.76 4.57 7.26
N PHE A 143 -2.48 3.58 6.76
CA PHE A 143 -3.94 3.60 6.64
C PHE A 143 -4.57 2.64 7.64
N ILE A 144 -5.53 3.11 8.43
CA ILE A 144 -6.22 2.35 9.48
C ILE A 144 -7.69 2.21 9.10
N ASP A 145 -8.13 0.99 8.78
CA ASP A 145 -9.53 0.65 8.51
C ASP A 145 -9.86 -0.77 8.98
N ALA A 146 -9.76 -1.00 10.29
CA ALA A 146 -10.00 -2.27 10.93
C ALA A 146 -11.02 -2.16 12.08
N TRP A 147 -10.86 -2.93 13.18
CA TRP A 147 -11.70 -2.88 14.37
C TRP A 147 -11.60 -1.52 15.07
N LYS A 148 -12.74 -0.87 15.27
CA LYS A 148 -12.81 0.52 15.75
C LYS A 148 -12.33 0.67 17.19
N GLU A 149 -12.54 -0.35 18.01
CA GLU A 149 -12.11 -0.41 19.40
C GLU A 149 -10.58 -0.33 19.54
N ASP A 150 -9.84 -0.78 18.52
CA ASP A 150 -8.39 -0.88 18.55
C ASP A 150 -7.67 0.34 17.92
N TYR A 151 -8.38 1.34 17.42
CA TYR A 151 -7.78 2.48 16.70
C TYR A 151 -6.73 3.24 17.51
N ILE A 152 -6.95 3.43 18.81
CA ILE A 152 -5.97 4.09 19.70
C ILE A 152 -4.74 3.17 19.87
N THR A 153 -4.95 1.87 20.00
CA THR A 153 -3.84 0.91 20.11
C THR A 153 -3.04 0.85 18.81
N TYR A 154 -3.72 0.82 17.65
CA TYR A 154 -3.04 0.90 16.36
C TYR A 154 -2.23 2.19 16.23
N LEU A 155 -2.81 3.35 16.59
CA LEU A 155 -2.10 4.63 16.60
C LEU A 155 -0.80 4.55 17.40
N ASN A 156 -0.88 4.07 18.63
CA ASN A 156 0.27 3.96 19.54
C ASN A 156 1.37 3.04 18.99
N LEU A 157 1.00 1.97 18.30
CA LEU A 157 1.94 1.02 17.69
C LEU A 157 2.61 1.58 16.43
N VAL A 158 1.87 2.36 15.61
CA VAL A 158 2.40 2.82 14.32
C VAL A 158 3.05 4.20 14.38
N LEU A 159 2.65 5.10 15.28
CA LEU A 159 3.17 6.46 15.36
C LEU A 159 4.70 6.51 15.50
N PRO A 160 5.36 5.69 16.35
CA PRO A 160 6.81 5.65 16.42
C PRO A 160 7.48 5.18 15.13
N LYS A 161 6.75 4.46 14.28
CA LYS A 161 7.23 3.87 13.02
C LYS A 161 6.95 4.75 11.80
N VAL A 162 6.22 5.85 11.96
CA VAL A 162 6.00 6.85 10.88
C VAL A 162 7.07 7.92 10.95
N ARG A 163 7.69 8.24 9.81
CA ARG A 163 8.70 9.31 9.76
C ARG A 163 8.10 10.70 9.93
N SER A 164 8.91 11.70 10.25
CA SER A 164 8.49 13.11 10.18
C SER A 164 8.04 13.47 8.75
N GLY A 165 6.95 14.23 8.64
CA GLY A 165 6.28 14.53 7.36
C GLY A 165 5.46 13.37 6.78
N GLY A 166 5.46 12.20 7.41
CA GLY A 166 4.59 11.09 7.07
C GLY A 166 3.16 11.31 7.55
N ALA A 167 2.22 10.43 7.18
CA ALA A 167 0.82 10.55 7.51
C ALA A 167 0.24 9.27 8.14
N ILE A 168 -0.71 9.45 9.07
CA ILE A 168 -1.60 8.40 9.57
C ILE A 168 -3.01 8.81 9.15
N ILE A 169 -3.65 7.98 8.33
CA ILE A 169 -5.01 8.20 7.81
C ILE A 169 -5.90 7.13 8.41
N ALA A 170 -7.00 7.53 9.08
CA ALA A 170 -7.93 6.60 9.69
C ALA A 170 -9.35 6.80 9.15
N HIS A 171 -9.96 5.72 8.70
CA HIS A 171 -11.25 5.71 8.03
C HIS A 171 -12.44 5.61 8.99
N ASN A 172 -13.65 5.85 8.50
CA ASN A 172 -14.94 5.74 9.21
C ASN A 172 -15.16 6.74 10.36
N VAL A 173 -14.40 7.79 10.46
CA VAL A 173 -14.48 8.72 11.61
C VAL A 173 -15.79 9.52 11.69
N LEU A 174 -16.56 9.56 10.61
CA LEU A 174 -17.91 10.16 10.57
C LEU A 174 -19.00 9.11 10.69
N SER A 175 -18.91 8.00 9.95
CA SER A 175 -19.90 6.92 9.98
C SER A 175 -19.93 6.17 11.31
N HIS A 176 -18.78 6.09 12.02
CA HIS A 176 -18.63 5.49 13.35
C HIS A 176 -18.21 6.54 14.39
N SER A 177 -18.82 7.73 14.30
CA SER A 177 -18.40 8.88 15.10
C SER A 177 -18.55 8.66 16.61
N ALA A 178 -19.50 7.86 17.05
CA ALA A 178 -19.67 7.54 18.46
C ALA A 178 -18.51 6.68 18.99
N GLU A 179 -18.17 5.63 18.26
CA GLU A 179 -17.11 4.68 18.61
C GLU A 179 -15.73 5.30 18.50
N LEU A 180 -15.50 6.15 17.49
CA LEU A 180 -14.21 6.77 17.21
C LEU A 180 -14.03 8.16 17.82
N LYS A 181 -14.96 8.62 18.66
CA LYS A 181 -14.91 9.95 19.29
C LYS A 181 -13.58 10.18 20.04
N GLU A 182 -13.17 9.22 20.84
CA GLU A 182 -11.94 9.32 21.63
C GLU A 182 -10.69 9.26 20.75
N PHE A 183 -10.68 8.40 19.74
CA PHE A 183 -9.59 8.34 18.74
C PHE A 183 -9.43 9.70 18.03
N VAL A 184 -10.53 10.27 17.51
CA VAL A 184 -10.51 11.58 16.83
C VAL A 184 -9.98 12.67 17.75
N ARG A 185 -10.45 12.70 19.01
CA ARG A 185 -9.94 13.65 20.02
C ARG A 185 -8.44 13.46 20.26
N THR A 186 -7.99 12.22 20.36
CA THR A 186 -6.58 11.87 20.59
C THR A 186 -5.70 12.40 19.45
N VAL A 187 -6.02 12.11 18.18
CA VAL A 187 -5.19 12.54 17.06
C VAL A 187 -5.22 14.04 16.83
N GLN A 188 -6.36 14.71 17.12
CA GLN A 188 -6.47 16.17 16.99
C GLN A 188 -5.67 16.94 18.05
N ASN A 189 -5.49 16.38 19.24
CA ASN A 189 -4.75 17.00 20.34
C ASN A 189 -3.34 16.43 20.51
N HIS A 190 -2.90 15.50 19.65
CA HIS A 190 -1.59 14.87 19.79
C HIS A 190 -0.46 15.86 19.45
N PRO A 191 0.55 16.03 20.33
CA PRO A 191 1.62 17.03 20.14
C PRO A 191 2.46 16.81 18.88
N GLU A 192 2.61 15.55 18.43
CA GLU A 192 3.38 15.21 17.24
C GLU A 192 2.57 15.23 15.94
N LEU A 193 1.25 15.44 15.99
CA LEU A 193 0.38 15.35 14.83
C LEU A 193 -0.25 16.71 14.48
N GLU A 194 -0.41 16.94 13.19
CA GLU A 194 -1.29 17.96 12.63
C GLU A 194 -2.44 17.25 11.92
N THR A 195 -3.65 17.34 12.49
CA THR A 195 -4.79 16.52 12.08
C THR A 195 -5.93 17.37 11.56
N HIS A 196 -6.46 16.97 10.39
CA HIS A 196 -7.77 17.46 9.90
C HIS A 196 -8.69 16.29 9.57
N ILE A 197 -9.99 16.57 9.47
CA ILE A 197 -11.00 15.59 9.04
C ILE A 197 -11.34 15.85 7.58
N ASP A 198 -11.08 14.87 6.74
CA ASP A 198 -11.57 14.83 5.36
C ASP A 198 -13.02 14.36 5.35
N ARG A 199 -13.90 15.17 4.76
CA ARG A 199 -15.37 14.97 4.75
C ARG A 199 -15.93 14.71 3.36
N ARG A 200 -15.08 14.31 2.40
CA ARG A 200 -15.51 14.08 1.01
C ARG A 200 -16.47 12.90 0.86
N SER A 201 -16.45 11.96 1.79
CA SER A 201 -17.39 10.84 1.85
C SER A 201 -18.19 10.84 3.15
N PHE A 202 -19.26 10.05 3.19
CA PHE A 202 -20.04 9.84 4.40
C PHE A 202 -19.25 9.12 5.51
N ALA A 203 -18.26 8.32 5.12
CA ALA A 203 -17.42 7.59 6.06
C ALA A 203 -16.48 8.53 6.83
N GLY A 204 -15.89 9.49 6.15
CA GLY A 204 -14.93 10.44 6.67
C GLY A 204 -13.59 9.82 7.09
N MET A 205 -12.53 10.61 6.98
CA MET A 205 -11.20 10.20 7.38
C MET A 205 -10.53 11.26 8.25
N THR A 206 -9.78 10.87 9.29
CA THR A 206 -8.74 11.74 9.83
C THR A 206 -7.50 11.62 8.96
N VAL A 207 -6.86 12.75 8.66
CA VAL A 207 -5.56 12.82 8.01
C VAL A 207 -4.63 13.52 8.99
N SER A 208 -3.75 12.74 9.62
CA SER A 208 -2.85 13.16 10.69
C SER A 208 -1.42 13.13 10.16
N ARG A 209 -0.84 14.31 9.93
CA ARG A 209 0.54 14.44 9.47
C ARG A 209 1.48 14.52 10.66
N LYS A 210 2.53 13.69 10.68
CA LYS A 210 3.55 13.75 11.73
C LYS A 210 4.49 14.94 11.50
N ARG A 211 4.69 15.73 12.55
CA ARG A 211 5.58 16.90 12.57
C ARG A 211 7.06 16.52 12.47
#